data_69b2f1f7977d188571a38d5e93c34403
#
_entry.id   69b2f1f7977d188571a38d5e93c34403
#
_cell.length_a   1.000
_cell.length_b   1.000
_cell.length_c   1.000
_cell.angle_alpha   90.00
_cell.angle_beta   90.00
_cell.angle_gamma   90.00
#
_symmetry.space_group_name_H-M   'P 1'
#
loop_
_entity.id
_entity.type
_entity.pdbx_description
1 polymer ?
#
loop_
_entity_poly.entity_id
_entity_poly.type
_entity_poly.pdbx_seq_one_letter_code
_entity_poly.pdbx_strand_id
1 'polypeptide(L)'
;MTGDARSFWTYWSASASSNLGSAVGAIALPLTALKVLDATPLQMGLIAAASYAAWLVIGLPAGALVARLPLRGTQVTMDLARALAVASVPIAWWSGHLTITQLVVVALVISFANVMFDVANSTFLPIVVPREQLHERNSLMSATHASTQLGGPSIGGLAIQAFGAVPTLLVDAVSYVVSAALLRSLPSRPAVADASEDRPPMRQMIGEGWRYVTRHPVMAPCMWSATAINFVCGAQLALFALYLVRDLDTPAAFVGFLLAAEGVGSLIGAALSPRVVRRLGSARACVASSIVSFVGGLLIPIGNGWVAWLFFALGNVLFAGGVVIFSTATRTYRQQASPPEMLSRVMATVRFVSWGAIPVGGLVAGLVATWVGARWALVIFAAVGVIDVAIVLLSRIGTLRDLTDLDETDSPAPLNANADAPRSAQ
;
A
#
# COMPACT_ATOMS: atom_id res chain seq x y z
N MET A 1 -8.76 27.29 -22.86
CA MET A 1 -8.30 25.95 -22.41
C MET A 1 -8.97 24.91 -23.29
N THR A 2 -8.21 24.10 -23.99
CA THR A 2 -8.75 23.03 -24.85
C THR A 2 -9.53 22.04 -23.97
N GLY A 3 -10.53 21.33 -24.53
CA GLY A 3 -11.39 20.39 -23.76
C GLY A 3 -10.58 19.37 -22.95
N ASP A 4 -9.41 18.94 -23.44
CA ASP A 4 -8.51 17.99 -22.77
C ASP A 4 -7.88 18.56 -21.49
N ALA A 5 -7.49 19.85 -21.47
CA ALA A 5 -6.94 20.45 -20.25
C ALA A 5 -7.99 20.54 -19.14
N ARG A 6 -9.23 20.90 -19.46
CA ARG A 6 -10.33 20.94 -18.48
C ARG A 6 -10.64 19.55 -17.92
N SER A 7 -10.68 18.53 -18.77
CA SER A 7 -10.92 17.14 -18.35
C SER A 7 -9.83 16.64 -17.41
N PHE A 8 -8.56 16.94 -17.70
CA PHE A 8 -7.46 16.57 -16.81
C PHE A 8 -7.59 17.25 -15.44
N TRP A 9 -7.81 18.57 -15.38
CA TRP A 9 -7.90 19.27 -14.10
C TRP A 9 -9.10 18.82 -13.26
N THR A 10 -10.22 18.50 -13.90
CA THR A 10 -11.39 17.91 -13.24
C THR A 10 -11.03 16.53 -12.64
N TYR A 11 -10.35 15.68 -13.42
CA TYR A 11 -9.89 14.38 -12.97
C TYR A 11 -8.86 14.48 -11.83
N TRP A 12 -7.89 15.38 -11.96
CA TRP A 12 -6.90 15.66 -10.93
C TRP A 12 -7.55 16.13 -9.63
N SER A 13 -8.50 17.06 -9.69
CA SER A 13 -9.23 17.56 -8.52
C SER A 13 -10.04 16.46 -7.84
N ALA A 14 -10.67 15.56 -8.62
CA ALA A 14 -11.37 14.41 -8.08
C ALA A 14 -10.39 13.50 -7.31
N SER A 15 -9.28 13.12 -7.93
CA SER A 15 -8.27 12.26 -7.29
C SER A 15 -7.62 12.93 -6.07
N ALA A 16 -7.31 14.22 -6.14
CA ALA A 16 -6.73 14.97 -5.02
C ALA A 16 -7.69 15.05 -3.83
N SER A 17 -8.97 15.33 -4.08
CA SER A 17 -10.02 15.35 -3.05
C SER A 17 -10.16 13.98 -2.38
N SER A 18 -10.30 12.91 -3.17
CA SER A 18 -10.43 11.54 -2.65
C SER A 18 -9.20 11.10 -1.85
N ASN A 19 -7.98 11.37 -2.35
CA ASN A 19 -6.75 11.03 -1.65
C ASN A 19 -6.61 11.76 -0.31
N LEU A 20 -6.95 13.06 -0.27
CA LEU A 20 -6.89 13.84 0.98
C LEU A 20 -7.89 13.32 2.01
N GLY A 21 -9.15 13.09 1.60
CA GLY A 21 -10.15 12.51 2.48
C GLY A 21 -9.72 11.15 3.03
N SER A 22 -9.27 10.24 2.15
CA SER A 22 -8.77 8.93 2.54
C SER A 22 -7.61 9.00 3.55
N ALA A 23 -6.69 9.96 3.39
CA ALA A 23 -5.58 10.13 4.31
C ALA A 23 -6.03 10.66 5.69
N VAL A 24 -7.08 11.49 5.73
CA VAL A 24 -7.75 11.92 6.97
C VAL A 24 -8.51 10.75 7.60
N GLY A 25 -9.28 10.01 6.81
CA GLY A 25 -10.07 8.84 7.23
C GLY A 25 -9.21 7.72 7.81
N ALA A 26 -8.01 7.51 7.25
CA ALA A 26 -7.05 6.51 7.71
C ALA A 26 -6.63 6.70 9.18
N ILE A 27 -6.69 7.92 9.70
CA ILE A 27 -6.46 8.24 11.12
C ILE A 27 -7.76 8.29 11.90
N ALA A 28 -8.83 8.85 11.31
CA ALA A 28 -10.08 9.04 12.00
C ALA A 28 -10.77 7.72 12.36
N LEU A 29 -10.71 6.70 11.49
CA LEU A 29 -11.35 5.41 11.72
C LEU A 29 -10.73 4.66 12.92
N PRO A 30 -9.39 4.43 13.00
CA PRO A 30 -8.76 3.82 14.17
C PRO A 30 -8.97 4.63 15.45
N LEU A 31 -8.90 5.97 15.40
CA LEU A 31 -9.12 6.81 16.57
C LEU A 31 -10.58 6.81 17.02
N THR A 32 -11.54 6.64 16.11
CA THR A 32 -12.96 6.40 16.47
C THR A 32 -13.09 5.08 17.24
N ALA A 33 -12.48 4.00 16.76
CA ALA A 33 -12.49 2.73 17.46
C ALA A 33 -11.88 2.83 18.87
N LEU A 34 -10.77 3.53 19.00
CA LEU A 34 -10.05 3.65 20.29
C LEU A 34 -10.74 4.60 21.27
N LYS A 35 -11.14 5.80 20.81
CA LYS A 35 -11.60 6.87 21.72
C LYS A 35 -13.11 6.85 21.99
N VAL A 36 -13.91 6.26 21.09
CA VAL A 36 -15.37 6.23 21.19
C VAL A 36 -15.89 4.87 21.62
N LEU A 37 -15.26 3.78 21.14
CA LEU A 37 -15.71 2.41 21.40
C LEU A 37 -14.75 1.63 22.31
N ASP A 38 -13.68 2.25 22.78
CA ASP A 38 -12.65 1.64 23.64
C ASP A 38 -12.15 0.28 23.09
N ALA A 39 -11.87 0.25 21.79
CA ALA A 39 -11.53 -0.97 21.08
C ALA A 39 -10.34 -1.71 21.68
N THR A 40 -10.49 -3.03 21.84
CA THR A 40 -9.40 -3.90 22.30
C THR A 40 -8.28 -4.01 21.26
N PRO A 41 -7.05 -4.44 21.64
CA PRO A 41 -5.97 -4.65 20.68
C PRO A 41 -6.35 -5.59 19.53
N LEU A 42 -7.07 -6.67 19.82
CA LEU A 42 -7.56 -7.60 18.79
C LEU A 42 -8.53 -6.92 17.81
N GLN A 43 -9.42 -6.07 18.30
CA GLN A 43 -10.36 -5.32 17.45
C GLN A 43 -9.62 -4.32 16.55
N MET A 44 -8.54 -3.70 17.05
CA MET A 44 -7.66 -2.87 16.23
C MET A 44 -6.97 -3.67 15.13
N GLY A 45 -6.49 -4.88 15.46
CA GLY A 45 -5.95 -5.83 14.49
C GLY A 45 -6.97 -6.24 13.42
N LEU A 46 -8.23 -6.47 13.80
CA LEU A 46 -9.32 -6.77 12.87
C LEU A 46 -9.61 -5.61 11.90
N ILE A 47 -9.64 -4.37 12.39
CA ILE A 47 -9.83 -3.16 11.56
C ILE A 47 -8.65 -3.02 10.59
N ALA A 48 -7.41 -3.17 11.07
CA ALA A 48 -6.22 -3.10 10.23
C ALA A 48 -6.22 -4.20 9.15
N ALA A 49 -6.57 -5.43 9.51
CA ALA A 49 -6.70 -6.53 8.56
C ALA A 49 -7.79 -6.27 7.53
N ALA A 50 -8.95 -5.80 7.96
CA ALA A 50 -10.08 -5.46 7.08
C ALA A 50 -9.71 -4.40 6.05
N SER A 51 -8.89 -3.41 6.42
CA SER A 51 -8.44 -2.31 5.55
C SER A 51 -7.60 -2.79 4.35
N TYR A 52 -7.00 -3.98 4.43
CA TYR A 52 -6.17 -4.56 3.35
C TYR A 52 -6.67 -5.92 2.85
N ALA A 53 -7.74 -6.46 3.43
CA ALA A 53 -8.26 -7.79 3.09
C ALA A 53 -8.61 -7.95 1.61
N ALA A 54 -9.10 -6.90 0.96
CA ALA A 54 -9.46 -6.94 -0.45
C ALA A 54 -8.25 -7.22 -1.36
N TRP A 55 -7.05 -6.78 -1.01
CA TRP A 55 -5.85 -7.09 -1.78
C TRP A 55 -5.54 -8.59 -1.79
N LEU A 56 -5.82 -9.27 -0.68
CA LEU A 56 -5.68 -10.73 -0.58
C LEU A 56 -6.76 -11.48 -1.37
N VAL A 57 -7.99 -10.96 -1.40
CA VAL A 57 -9.14 -11.67 -2.01
C VAL A 57 -9.26 -11.37 -3.51
N ILE A 58 -9.21 -10.08 -3.89
CA ILE A 58 -9.46 -9.64 -5.27
C ILE A 58 -8.27 -8.99 -5.96
N GLY A 59 -7.11 -8.86 -5.28
CA GLY A 59 -5.94 -8.15 -5.84
C GLY A 59 -5.46 -8.73 -7.17
N LEU A 60 -5.52 -10.07 -7.37
CA LEU A 60 -5.19 -10.71 -8.63
C LEU A 60 -6.29 -10.56 -9.69
N PRO A 61 -7.59 -10.85 -9.41
CA PRO A 61 -8.64 -10.74 -10.40
C PRO A 61 -9.14 -9.32 -10.67
N ALA A 62 -8.79 -8.33 -9.85
CA ALA A 62 -9.27 -6.95 -9.97
C ALA A 62 -9.01 -6.34 -11.35
N GLY A 63 -7.85 -6.59 -11.94
CA GLY A 63 -7.52 -6.13 -13.30
C GLY A 63 -8.47 -6.70 -14.36
N ALA A 64 -8.75 -7.99 -14.31
CA ALA A 64 -9.66 -8.64 -15.23
C ALA A 64 -11.12 -8.21 -15.01
N LEU A 65 -11.50 -7.96 -13.77
CA LEU A 65 -12.84 -7.49 -13.41
C LEU A 65 -13.04 -6.05 -13.92
N VAL A 66 -12.11 -5.14 -13.65
CA VAL A 66 -12.18 -3.74 -14.07
C VAL A 66 -12.13 -3.60 -15.60
N ALA A 67 -11.39 -4.47 -16.30
CA ALA A 67 -11.34 -4.45 -17.77
C ALA A 67 -12.70 -4.67 -18.45
N ARG A 68 -13.64 -5.29 -17.74
CA ARG A 68 -15.02 -5.54 -18.21
C ARG A 68 -16.02 -4.45 -17.83
N LEU A 69 -15.60 -3.48 -17.01
CA LEU A 69 -16.46 -2.44 -16.46
C LEU A 69 -16.14 -1.07 -17.07
N PRO A 70 -17.12 -0.17 -17.20
CA PRO A 70 -16.84 1.20 -17.63
C PRO A 70 -16.01 1.92 -16.58
N LEU A 71 -14.77 2.28 -16.91
CA LEU A 71 -13.76 2.82 -15.97
C LEU A 71 -14.28 4.01 -15.14
N ARG A 72 -14.96 4.97 -15.78
CA ARG A 72 -15.58 6.12 -15.09
C ARG A 72 -16.68 5.66 -14.14
N GLY A 73 -17.58 4.78 -14.62
CA GLY A 73 -18.67 4.24 -13.81
C GLY A 73 -18.16 3.51 -12.57
N THR A 74 -17.12 2.70 -12.73
CA THR A 74 -16.46 1.99 -11.63
C THR A 74 -15.93 2.95 -10.58
N GLN A 75 -15.17 3.99 -10.98
CA GLN A 75 -14.64 4.97 -10.05
C GLN A 75 -15.75 5.71 -9.29
N VAL A 76 -16.79 6.18 -10.00
CA VAL A 76 -17.94 6.87 -9.38
C VAL A 76 -18.67 5.94 -8.39
N THR A 77 -18.93 4.69 -8.77
CA THR A 77 -19.62 3.73 -7.89
C THR A 77 -18.78 3.41 -6.66
N MET A 78 -17.46 3.24 -6.80
CA MET A 78 -16.58 2.97 -5.67
C MET A 78 -16.47 4.18 -4.72
N ASP A 79 -16.41 5.41 -5.24
CA ASP A 79 -16.43 6.61 -4.41
C ASP A 79 -17.76 6.75 -3.64
N LEU A 80 -18.90 6.50 -4.30
CA LEU A 80 -20.21 6.52 -3.62
C LEU A 80 -20.32 5.41 -2.56
N ALA A 81 -19.81 4.21 -2.84
CA ALA A 81 -19.79 3.12 -1.87
C ALA A 81 -18.96 3.49 -0.63
N ARG A 82 -17.76 4.10 -0.83
CA ARG A 82 -16.92 4.60 0.26
C ARG A 82 -17.63 5.72 1.03
N ALA A 83 -18.23 6.68 0.33
CA ALA A 83 -18.96 7.77 0.94
C ALA A 83 -20.10 7.27 1.86
N LEU A 84 -20.91 6.33 1.37
CA LEU A 84 -22.02 5.74 2.13
C LEU A 84 -21.49 4.93 3.33
N ALA A 85 -20.46 4.13 3.14
CA ALA A 85 -19.86 3.35 4.21
C ALA A 85 -19.32 4.26 5.33
N VAL A 86 -18.52 5.28 4.98
CA VAL A 86 -17.95 6.21 5.95
C VAL A 86 -19.05 7.06 6.61
N ALA A 87 -20.02 7.58 5.86
CA ALA A 87 -21.11 8.37 6.40
C ALA A 87 -22.02 7.57 7.36
N SER A 88 -22.08 6.24 7.22
CA SER A 88 -22.84 5.39 8.14
C SER A 88 -22.29 5.45 9.57
N VAL A 89 -21.01 5.75 9.77
CA VAL A 89 -20.36 5.79 11.08
C VAL A 89 -20.88 6.94 11.93
N PRO A 90 -20.85 8.22 11.50
CA PRO A 90 -21.42 9.30 12.29
C PRO A 90 -22.94 9.17 12.46
N ILE A 91 -23.67 8.63 11.49
CA ILE A 91 -25.12 8.38 11.62
C ILE A 91 -25.39 7.37 12.75
N ALA A 92 -24.66 6.27 12.79
CA ALA A 92 -24.78 5.25 13.84
C ALA A 92 -24.34 5.80 15.21
N TRP A 93 -23.32 6.64 15.24
CA TRP A 93 -22.86 7.29 16.47
C TRP A 93 -23.93 8.23 17.05
N TRP A 94 -24.54 9.09 16.23
CA TRP A 94 -25.61 9.98 16.66
C TRP A 94 -26.84 9.23 17.14
N SER A 95 -27.14 8.07 16.58
CA SER A 95 -28.25 7.21 17.03
C SER A 95 -27.89 6.31 18.22
N GLY A 96 -26.65 6.33 18.73
CA GLY A 96 -26.18 5.50 19.84
C GLY A 96 -25.95 4.03 19.50
N HIS A 97 -25.89 3.66 18.22
CA HIS A 97 -25.78 2.26 17.74
C HIS A 97 -24.43 1.93 17.09
N LEU A 98 -23.41 2.79 17.23
CA LEU A 98 -22.09 2.54 16.66
C LEU A 98 -21.43 1.32 17.32
N THR A 99 -20.92 0.40 16.50
CA THR A 99 -20.24 -0.83 16.96
C THR A 99 -18.91 -1.04 16.25
N ILE A 100 -18.02 -1.83 16.87
CA ILE A 100 -16.74 -2.26 16.25
C ILE A 100 -17.00 -3.07 14.98
N THR A 101 -18.01 -3.94 14.98
CA THR A 101 -18.38 -4.74 13.80
C THR A 101 -18.71 -3.83 12.61
N GLN A 102 -19.41 -2.71 12.84
CA GLN A 102 -19.67 -1.75 11.77
C GLN A 102 -18.38 -1.12 11.24
N LEU A 103 -17.42 -0.74 12.10
CA LEU A 103 -16.15 -0.19 11.66
C LEU A 103 -15.33 -1.21 10.85
N VAL A 104 -15.36 -2.49 11.21
CA VAL A 104 -14.72 -3.57 10.43
C VAL A 104 -15.38 -3.72 9.06
N VAL A 105 -16.72 -3.69 8.99
CA VAL A 105 -17.46 -3.75 7.72
C VAL A 105 -17.14 -2.52 6.86
N VAL A 106 -17.11 -1.34 7.43
CA VAL A 106 -16.72 -0.08 6.73
C VAL A 106 -15.31 -0.19 6.18
N ALA A 107 -14.34 -0.68 6.98
CA ALA A 107 -12.97 -0.90 6.53
C ALA A 107 -12.88 -1.91 5.37
N LEU A 108 -13.66 -3.00 5.41
CA LEU A 108 -13.75 -3.97 4.30
C LEU A 108 -14.33 -3.34 3.03
N VAL A 109 -15.41 -2.57 3.13
CA VAL A 109 -16.01 -1.87 1.98
C VAL A 109 -15.02 -0.88 1.37
N ILE A 110 -14.33 -0.08 2.21
CA ILE A 110 -13.29 0.85 1.76
C ILE A 110 -12.16 0.09 1.07
N SER A 111 -11.68 -1.01 1.66
CA SER A 111 -10.61 -1.83 1.09
C SER A 111 -10.97 -2.37 -0.30
N PHE A 112 -12.17 -2.95 -0.45
CA PHE A 112 -12.66 -3.43 -1.73
C PHE A 112 -12.78 -2.31 -2.77
N ALA A 113 -13.39 -1.19 -2.37
CA ALA A 113 -13.59 -0.04 -3.24
C ALA A 113 -12.24 0.60 -3.66
N ASN A 114 -11.24 0.64 -2.76
CA ASN A 114 -9.91 1.14 -3.07
C ASN A 114 -9.22 0.31 -4.15
N VAL A 115 -9.24 -1.03 -4.04
CA VAL A 115 -8.63 -1.91 -5.05
C VAL A 115 -9.26 -1.69 -6.43
N MET A 116 -10.58 -1.66 -6.49
CA MET A 116 -11.31 -1.44 -7.75
C MET A 116 -11.08 -0.04 -8.32
N PHE A 117 -11.06 0.97 -7.44
CA PHE A 117 -10.79 2.36 -7.82
C PHE A 117 -9.37 2.52 -8.35
N ASP A 118 -8.34 2.00 -7.65
CA ASP A 118 -6.93 2.12 -8.02
C ASP A 118 -6.64 1.48 -9.38
N VAL A 119 -7.22 0.31 -9.65
CA VAL A 119 -7.08 -0.35 -10.95
C VAL A 119 -7.74 0.48 -12.05
N ALA A 120 -8.97 0.97 -11.82
CA ALA A 120 -9.66 1.81 -12.80
C ALA A 120 -8.94 3.15 -13.01
N ASN A 121 -8.43 3.75 -11.94
CA ASN A 121 -7.69 5.01 -11.95
C ASN A 121 -6.39 4.92 -12.76
N SER A 122 -5.63 3.86 -12.59
CA SER A 122 -4.36 3.63 -13.32
C SER A 122 -4.54 3.53 -14.84
N THR A 123 -5.71 3.11 -15.29
CA THR A 123 -6.05 2.95 -16.71
C THR A 123 -6.82 4.13 -17.29
N PHE A 124 -7.34 5.04 -16.46
CA PHE A 124 -8.18 6.15 -16.91
C PHE A 124 -7.37 7.37 -17.39
N LEU A 125 -6.21 7.65 -16.78
CA LEU A 125 -5.40 8.81 -17.12
C LEU A 125 -5.02 8.89 -18.61
N PRO A 126 -4.58 7.80 -19.29
CA PRO A 126 -4.29 7.82 -20.73
C PRO A 126 -5.50 8.12 -21.62
N ILE A 127 -6.73 8.06 -21.09
CA ILE A 127 -7.96 8.35 -21.82
C ILE A 127 -8.26 9.85 -21.83
N VAL A 128 -7.87 10.56 -20.77
CA VAL A 128 -8.15 12.00 -20.59
C VAL A 128 -6.98 12.91 -20.92
N VAL A 129 -5.79 12.35 -21.18
CA VAL A 129 -4.55 13.10 -21.43
C VAL A 129 -3.88 12.62 -22.72
N PRO A 130 -3.44 13.55 -23.61
CA PRO A 130 -2.62 13.21 -24.78
C PRO A 130 -1.32 12.49 -24.37
N ARG A 131 -0.82 11.60 -25.25
CA ARG A 131 0.37 10.77 -24.97
C ARG A 131 1.60 11.62 -24.63
N GLU A 132 1.75 12.76 -25.27
CA GLU A 132 2.89 13.68 -25.08
C GLU A 132 2.93 14.29 -23.68
N GLN A 133 1.79 14.42 -23.00
CA GLN A 133 1.66 15.02 -21.68
C GLN A 133 1.60 13.95 -20.55
N LEU A 134 1.51 12.66 -20.88
CA LEU A 134 1.32 11.60 -19.89
C LEU A 134 2.41 11.60 -18.81
N HIS A 135 3.66 11.83 -19.17
CA HIS A 135 4.78 11.85 -18.21
C HIS A 135 4.61 12.99 -17.19
N GLU A 136 4.36 14.20 -17.65
CA GLU A 136 4.15 15.38 -16.80
C GLU A 136 2.94 15.20 -15.87
N ARG A 137 1.82 14.72 -16.43
CA ARG A 137 0.57 14.52 -15.68
C ARG A 137 0.66 13.39 -14.67
N ASN A 138 1.33 12.29 -15.00
CA ASN A 138 1.63 11.23 -14.04
C ASN A 138 2.52 11.72 -12.89
N SER A 139 3.52 12.56 -13.19
CA SER A 139 4.37 13.17 -12.18
C SER A 139 3.58 14.05 -11.22
N LEU A 140 2.64 14.86 -11.75
CA LEU A 140 1.76 15.69 -10.92
C LEU A 140 0.82 14.85 -10.05
N MET A 141 0.22 13.79 -10.60
CA MET A 141 -0.62 12.85 -9.83
C MET A 141 0.18 12.20 -8.69
N SER A 142 1.41 11.76 -8.97
CA SER A 142 2.30 11.16 -7.99
C SER A 142 2.72 12.16 -6.90
N ALA A 143 3.04 13.41 -7.28
CA ALA A 143 3.36 14.47 -6.33
C ALA A 143 2.16 14.80 -5.43
N THR A 144 0.95 14.86 -5.99
CA THR A 144 -0.29 15.08 -5.23
C THR A 144 -0.53 13.95 -4.24
N HIS A 145 -0.39 12.69 -4.68
CA HIS A 145 -0.53 11.53 -3.78
C HIS A 145 0.50 11.57 -2.64
N ALA A 146 1.77 11.84 -2.94
CA ALA A 146 2.81 11.98 -1.92
C ALA A 146 2.51 13.13 -0.93
N SER A 147 2.02 14.27 -1.43
CA SER A 147 1.65 15.42 -0.58
C SER A 147 0.47 15.11 0.33
N THR A 148 -0.54 14.38 -0.16
CA THR A 148 -1.70 13.97 0.66
C THR A 148 -1.32 12.92 1.69
N GLN A 149 -0.42 11.99 1.37
CA GLN A 149 0.09 11.00 2.32
C GLN A 149 0.94 11.65 3.43
N LEU A 150 1.67 12.72 3.11
CA LEU A 150 2.46 13.47 4.09
C LEU A 150 1.58 14.39 4.95
N GLY A 151 0.74 15.21 4.31
CA GLY A 151 -0.06 16.23 4.99
C GLY A 151 -1.35 15.70 5.60
N GLY A 152 -1.94 14.66 5.00
CA GLY A 152 -3.25 14.13 5.40
C GLY A 152 -3.33 13.69 6.85
N PRO A 153 -2.38 12.88 7.37
CA PRO A 153 -2.37 12.49 8.77
C PRO A 153 -2.32 13.67 9.74
N SER A 154 -1.50 14.68 9.45
CA SER A 154 -1.41 15.88 10.28
C SER A 154 -2.71 16.68 10.26
N ILE A 155 -3.30 16.88 9.08
CA ILE A 155 -4.61 17.55 8.91
C ILE A 155 -5.69 16.74 9.63
N GLY A 156 -5.69 15.42 9.49
CA GLY A 156 -6.61 14.51 10.17
C GLY A 156 -6.49 14.60 11.70
N GLY A 157 -5.27 14.59 12.22
CA GLY A 157 -5.00 14.74 13.65
C GLY A 157 -5.51 16.08 14.22
N LEU A 158 -5.28 17.19 13.50
CA LEU A 158 -5.78 18.51 13.86
C LEU A 158 -7.32 18.56 13.80
N ALA A 159 -7.92 18.01 12.76
CA ALA A 159 -9.39 17.95 12.63
C ALA A 159 -10.01 17.12 13.77
N ILE A 160 -9.39 16.00 14.13
CA ILE A 160 -9.84 15.17 15.26
C ILE A 160 -9.69 15.90 16.59
N GLN A 161 -8.62 16.67 16.76
CA GLN A 161 -8.43 17.50 17.96
C GLN A 161 -9.50 18.58 18.08
N ALA A 162 -9.93 19.19 16.96
CA ALA A 162 -10.89 20.27 16.92
C ALA A 162 -12.35 19.79 17.00
N PHE A 163 -12.69 18.72 16.29
CA PHE A 163 -14.08 18.30 16.06
C PHE A 163 -14.39 16.91 16.64
N GLY A 164 -13.37 16.15 17.06
CA GLY A 164 -13.52 14.74 17.44
C GLY A 164 -13.35 13.78 16.26
N ALA A 165 -13.13 12.49 16.56
CA ALA A 165 -12.82 11.48 15.57
C ALA A 165 -14.00 11.19 14.63
N VAL A 166 -15.21 11.05 15.18
CA VAL A 166 -16.40 10.69 14.39
C VAL A 166 -16.82 11.80 13.41
N PRO A 167 -16.96 13.08 13.82
CA PRO A 167 -17.27 14.15 12.86
C PRO A 167 -16.20 14.33 11.78
N THR A 168 -14.94 14.06 12.08
CA THR A 168 -13.85 14.14 11.10
C THR A 168 -14.04 13.15 9.94
N LEU A 169 -14.69 12.00 10.14
CA LEU A 169 -15.05 11.07 9.07
C LEU A 169 -16.00 11.68 8.04
N LEU A 170 -16.77 12.71 8.38
CA LEU A 170 -17.59 13.42 7.39
C LEU A 170 -16.73 14.13 6.32
N VAL A 171 -15.52 14.58 6.68
CA VAL A 171 -14.58 15.18 5.72
C VAL A 171 -14.23 14.15 4.64
N ASP A 172 -13.95 12.92 5.06
CA ASP A 172 -13.66 11.82 4.13
C ASP A 172 -14.89 11.46 3.28
N ALA A 173 -16.06 11.29 3.90
CA ALA A 173 -17.30 11.01 3.18
C ALA A 173 -17.64 12.10 2.14
N VAL A 174 -17.52 13.38 2.50
CA VAL A 174 -17.75 14.51 1.59
C VAL A 174 -16.73 14.51 0.45
N SER A 175 -15.46 14.22 0.73
CA SER A 175 -14.41 14.14 -0.29
C SER A 175 -14.72 13.12 -1.36
N TYR A 176 -15.24 11.94 -0.99
CA TYR A 176 -15.69 10.92 -1.92
C TYR A 176 -16.90 11.35 -2.77
N VAL A 177 -17.85 12.05 -2.16
CA VAL A 177 -18.99 12.60 -2.91
C VAL A 177 -18.54 13.66 -3.91
N VAL A 178 -17.62 14.54 -3.52
CA VAL A 178 -17.01 15.55 -4.41
C VAL A 178 -16.27 14.87 -5.56
N SER A 179 -15.44 13.88 -5.25
CA SER A 179 -14.73 13.09 -6.27
C SER A 179 -15.70 12.42 -7.24
N ALA A 180 -16.74 11.74 -6.74
CA ALA A 180 -17.76 11.08 -7.57
C ALA A 180 -18.49 12.09 -8.49
N ALA A 181 -18.85 13.26 -7.97
CA ALA A 181 -19.49 14.31 -8.75
C ALA A 181 -18.58 14.84 -9.87
N LEU A 182 -17.32 15.11 -9.56
CA LEU A 182 -16.31 15.55 -10.54
C LEU A 182 -16.06 14.47 -11.60
N LEU A 183 -15.88 13.22 -11.22
CA LEU A 183 -15.70 12.09 -12.14
C LEU A 183 -16.92 11.91 -13.05
N ARG A 184 -18.14 12.09 -12.52
CA ARG A 184 -19.39 11.99 -13.31
C ARG A 184 -19.47 13.04 -14.41
N SER A 185 -18.86 14.21 -14.24
CA SER A 185 -18.83 15.28 -15.23
C SER A 185 -17.88 15.00 -16.40
N LEU A 186 -16.99 14.00 -16.28
CA LEU A 186 -16.05 13.64 -17.34
C LEU A 186 -16.73 12.83 -18.45
N PRO A 187 -16.22 12.89 -19.70
CA PRO A 187 -16.76 12.11 -20.80
C PRO A 187 -16.66 10.59 -20.51
N SER A 188 -17.74 9.87 -20.78
CA SER A 188 -17.75 8.39 -20.71
C SER A 188 -17.18 7.86 -22.03
N ARG A 189 -16.09 7.07 -21.93
CA ARG A 189 -15.66 6.24 -23.06
C ARG A 189 -15.99 4.78 -22.73
N PRO A 190 -16.43 3.99 -23.72
CA PRO A 190 -16.67 2.56 -23.53
C PRO A 190 -15.39 1.89 -23.00
N ALA A 191 -15.56 0.82 -22.22
CA ALA A 191 -14.45 -0.07 -21.89
C ALA A 191 -13.81 -0.51 -23.22
N VAL A 192 -12.49 -0.38 -23.32
CA VAL A 192 -11.76 -0.93 -24.47
C VAL A 192 -11.79 -2.45 -24.27
N ALA A 193 -12.74 -3.10 -24.89
CA ALA A 193 -12.86 -4.54 -24.95
C ALA A 193 -11.81 -5.11 -25.92
N ASP A 194 -10.54 -5.00 -25.58
CA ASP A 194 -9.49 -5.88 -26.11
C ASP A 194 -9.46 -7.15 -25.27
N ALA A 195 -10.59 -7.83 -25.22
CA ALA A 195 -10.64 -9.22 -24.84
C ALA A 195 -10.22 -10.03 -26.08
N SER A 196 -8.93 -10.15 -26.31
CA SER A 196 -8.44 -11.20 -27.19
C SER A 196 -8.90 -12.53 -26.60
N GLU A 197 -9.68 -13.28 -27.38
CA GLU A 197 -10.27 -14.59 -27.00
C GLU A 197 -9.21 -15.66 -26.67
N ASP A 198 -7.93 -15.40 -26.98
CA ASP A 198 -6.79 -16.29 -26.77
C ASP A 198 -6.00 -16.07 -25.48
N ARG A 199 -6.53 -15.39 -24.47
CA ARG A 199 -5.81 -15.27 -23.20
C ARG A 199 -5.88 -16.57 -22.41
N PRO A 200 -4.72 -17.12 -21.95
CA PRO A 200 -4.70 -18.31 -21.13
C PRO A 200 -5.56 -18.13 -19.86
N PRO A 201 -6.14 -19.20 -19.33
CA PRO A 201 -6.99 -19.12 -18.13
C PRO A 201 -6.20 -18.52 -16.97
N MET A 202 -6.87 -17.68 -16.15
CA MET A 202 -6.25 -16.95 -15.04
C MET A 202 -5.42 -17.85 -14.12
N ARG A 203 -5.90 -19.07 -13.84
CA ARG A 203 -5.18 -20.04 -13.02
C ARG A 203 -3.80 -20.40 -13.60
N GLN A 204 -3.72 -20.53 -14.92
CA GLN A 204 -2.44 -20.81 -15.61
C GLN A 204 -1.51 -19.59 -15.50
N MET A 205 -1.99 -18.39 -15.73
CA MET A 205 -1.21 -17.16 -15.63
C MET A 205 -0.65 -16.96 -14.20
N ILE A 206 -1.46 -17.23 -13.18
CA ILE A 206 -1.02 -17.18 -11.77
C ILE A 206 0.05 -18.25 -11.50
N GLY A 207 -0.18 -19.50 -11.96
CA GLY A 207 0.77 -20.59 -11.77
C GLY A 207 2.12 -20.36 -12.47
N GLU A 208 2.11 -19.76 -13.65
CA GLU A 208 3.32 -19.39 -14.39
C GLU A 208 4.09 -18.28 -13.68
N GLY A 209 3.41 -17.20 -13.26
CA GLY A 209 4.00 -16.10 -12.49
C GLY A 209 4.61 -16.59 -11.17
N TRP A 210 3.87 -17.44 -10.44
CA TRP A 210 4.35 -18.06 -9.21
C TRP A 210 5.61 -18.88 -9.43
N ARG A 211 5.60 -19.80 -10.41
CA ARG A 211 6.72 -20.67 -10.71
C ARG A 211 7.95 -19.89 -11.16
N TYR A 212 7.75 -18.85 -11.97
CA TYR A 212 8.83 -17.98 -12.43
C TYR A 212 9.48 -17.25 -11.25
N VAL A 213 8.69 -16.57 -10.40
CA VAL A 213 9.21 -15.80 -9.26
C VAL A 213 9.88 -16.69 -8.22
N THR A 214 9.25 -17.82 -7.83
CA THR A 214 9.77 -18.67 -6.75
C THR A 214 11.00 -19.46 -7.12
N ARG A 215 11.22 -19.71 -8.41
CA ARG A 215 12.44 -20.38 -8.89
C ARG A 215 13.58 -19.42 -9.21
N HIS A 216 13.30 -18.13 -9.30
CA HIS A 216 14.31 -17.14 -9.65
C HIS A 216 15.19 -16.82 -8.43
N PRO A 217 16.54 -16.95 -8.54
CA PRO A 217 17.46 -16.84 -7.40
C PRO A 217 17.50 -15.47 -6.72
N VAL A 218 17.08 -14.41 -7.41
CA VAL A 218 16.98 -13.04 -6.85
C VAL A 218 15.53 -12.64 -6.58
N MET A 219 14.59 -12.96 -7.48
CA MET A 219 13.20 -12.51 -7.30
C MET A 219 12.51 -13.19 -6.11
N ALA A 220 12.81 -14.47 -5.84
CA ALA A 220 12.22 -15.18 -4.71
C ALA A 220 12.64 -14.57 -3.37
N PRO A 221 13.94 -14.37 -3.05
CA PRO A 221 14.34 -13.69 -1.83
C PRO A 221 13.76 -12.27 -1.72
N CYS A 222 13.76 -11.47 -2.81
CA CYS A 222 13.15 -10.15 -2.83
C CYS A 222 11.65 -10.18 -2.49
N MET A 223 10.93 -11.18 -2.98
CA MET A 223 9.49 -11.35 -2.68
C MET A 223 9.27 -11.71 -1.21
N TRP A 224 10.03 -12.68 -0.67
CA TRP A 224 9.89 -13.10 0.73
C TRP A 224 10.33 -12.02 1.71
N SER A 225 11.38 -11.27 1.40
CA SER A 225 11.81 -10.08 2.15
C SER A 225 10.70 -9.02 2.17
N ALA A 226 10.15 -8.66 1.00
CA ALA A 226 9.01 -7.75 0.93
C ALA A 226 7.78 -8.27 1.72
N THR A 227 7.58 -9.59 1.77
CA THR A 227 6.50 -10.22 2.55
C THR A 227 6.75 -10.05 4.05
N ALA A 228 7.97 -10.26 4.53
CA ALA A 228 8.35 -10.05 5.92
C ALA A 228 8.20 -8.57 6.34
N ILE A 229 8.66 -7.63 5.49
CA ILE A 229 8.46 -6.19 5.71
C ILE A 229 6.97 -5.86 5.82
N ASN A 230 6.14 -6.31 4.88
CA ASN A 230 4.70 -6.03 4.89
C ASN A 230 3.96 -6.68 6.07
N PHE A 231 4.43 -7.81 6.57
CA PHE A 231 3.92 -8.40 7.79
C PHE A 231 4.15 -7.48 9.00
N VAL A 232 5.36 -6.88 9.11
CA VAL A 232 5.67 -5.87 10.13
C VAL A 232 4.86 -4.60 9.92
N CYS A 233 4.69 -4.13 8.66
CA CYS A 233 3.83 -2.98 8.35
C CYS A 233 2.39 -3.21 8.83
N GLY A 234 1.84 -4.43 8.66
CA GLY A 234 0.52 -4.79 9.17
C GLY A 234 0.42 -4.67 10.69
N ALA A 235 1.46 -5.09 11.40
CA ALA A 235 1.53 -4.94 12.86
C ALA A 235 1.58 -3.46 13.27
N GLN A 236 2.38 -2.65 12.59
CA GLN A 236 2.47 -1.20 12.82
C GLN A 236 1.13 -0.52 12.59
N LEU A 237 0.44 -0.85 11.52
CA LEU A 237 -0.89 -0.32 11.19
C LEU A 237 -1.92 -0.61 12.29
N ALA A 238 -1.89 -1.81 12.89
CA ALA A 238 -2.78 -2.18 13.98
C ALA A 238 -2.43 -1.51 15.31
N LEU A 239 -1.13 -1.33 15.60
CA LEU A 239 -0.65 -0.99 16.92
C LEU A 239 -0.25 0.48 17.11
N PHE A 240 0.10 1.22 16.06
CA PHE A 240 0.60 2.60 16.21
C PHE A 240 -0.38 3.52 16.90
N ALA A 241 -1.65 3.55 16.45
CA ALA A 241 -2.66 4.39 17.09
C ALA A 241 -2.91 3.95 18.54
N LEU A 242 -2.94 2.62 18.79
CA LEU A 242 -3.11 2.04 20.11
C LEU A 242 -1.96 2.44 21.05
N TYR A 243 -0.71 2.27 20.60
CA TYR A 243 0.50 2.61 21.36
C TYR A 243 0.57 4.11 21.67
N LEU A 244 0.36 4.96 20.67
CA LEU A 244 0.41 6.41 20.85
C LEU A 244 -0.68 6.92 21.81
N VAL A 245 -1.90 6.39 21.70
CA VAL A 245 -3.04 6.89 22.51
C VAL A 245 -3.05 6.29 23.90
N ARG A 246 -2.83 4.96 24.07
CA ARG A 246 -2.97 4.30 25.37
C ARG A 246 -1.68 4.24 26.18
N ASP A 247 -0.55 3.94 25.52
CA ASP A 247 0.72 3.75 26.22
C ASP A 247 1.46 5.08 26.42
N LEU A 248 1.29 6.05 25.49
CA LEU A 248 1.97 7.34 25.53
C LEU A 248 1.03 8.55 25.82
N ASP A 249 -0.26 8.32 25.98
CA ASP A 249 -1.29 9.36 26.24
C ASP A 249 -1.17 10.57 25.29
N THR A 250 -0.93 10.28 24.00
CA THR A 250 -0.60 11.29 22.99
C THR A 250 -1.88 12.02 22.54
N PRO A 251 -1.91 13.37 22.54
CA PRO A 251 -3.01 14.14 21.99
C PRO A 251 -3.24 13.82 20.50
N ALA A 252 -4.50 13.87 20.02
CA ALA A 252 -4.87 13.45 18.67
C ALA A 252 -4.13 14.22 17.57
N ALA A 253 -3.86 15.51 17.74
CA ALA A 253 -3.07 16.31 16.82
C ALA A 253 -1.65 15.76 16.69
N PHE A 254 -1.01 15.42 17.81
CA PHE A 254 0.34 14.85 17.83
C PHE A 254 0.38 13.42 17.25
N VAL A 255 -0.66 12.62 17.43
CA VAL A 255 -0.78 11.31 16.76
C VAL A 255 -0.68 11.49 15.25
N GLY A 256 -1.41 12.47 14.68
CA GLY A 256 -1.34 12.76 13.25
C GLY A 256 0.07 13.18 12.79
N PHE A 257 0.76 14.04 13.54
CA PHE A 257 2.14 14.45 13.24
C PHE A 257 3.13 13.28 13.31
N LEU A 258 3.01 12.44 14.31
CA LEU A 258 3.90 11.29 14.48
C LEU A 258 3.70 10.25 13.38
N LEU A 259 2.46 10.01 12.96
CA LEU A 259 2.16 9.12 11.82
C LEU A 259 2.60 9.73 10.49
N ALA A 260 2.57 11.06 10.33
CA ALA A 260 3.11 11.73 9.13
C ALA A 260 4.62 11.53 8.95
N ALA A 261 5.37 11.16 10.00
CA ALA A 261 6.79 10.83 9.91
C ALA A 261 7.09 9.71 8.91
N GLU A 262 6.16 8.77 8.71
CA GLU A 262 6.22 7.75 7.65
C GLU A 262 6.33 8.38 6.26
N GLY A 263 5.49 9.39 5.99
CA GLY A 263 5.52 10.13 4.73
C GLY A 263 6.85 10.86 4.51
N VAL A 264 7.40 11.49 5.57
CA VAL A 264 8.73 12.13 5.52
C VAL A 264 9.80 11.10 5.19
N GLY A 265 9.80 9.96 5.87
CA GLY A 265 10.73 8.86 5.61
C GLY A 265 10.64 8.34 4.19
N SER A 266 9.43 8.15 3.68
CA SER A 266 9.16 7.71 2.30
C SER A 266 9.70 8.69 1.26
N LEU A 267 9.53 10.00 1.46
CA LEU A 267 10.07 11.04 0.57
C LEU A 267 11.60 11.06 0.59
N ILE A 268 12.20 10.99 1.79
CA ILE A 268 13.67 10.92 1.94
C ILE A 268 14.21 9.67 1.25
N GLY A 269 13.58 8.51 1.48
CA GLY A 269 13.93 7.24 0.85
C GLY A 269 13.86 7.31 -0.68
N ALA A 270 12.78 7.88 -1.23
CA ALA A 270 12.63 8.06 -2.68
C ALA A 270 13.70 8.97 -3.27
N ALA A 271 14.00 10.10 -2.62
CA ALA A 271 15.02 11.04 -3.06
C ALA A 271 16.46 10.48 -2.98
N LEU A 272 16.72 9.64 -1.96
CA LEU A 272 18.02 9.03 -1.76
C LEU A 272 18.24 7.77 -2.57
N SER A 273 17.18 7.03 -2.93
CA SER A 273 17.24 5.74 -3.62
C SER A 273 18.18 5.74 -4.84
N PRO A 274 18.10 6.70 -5.79
CA PRO A 274 19.01 6.69 -6.95
C PRO A 274 20.49 6.91 -6.56
N ARG A 275 20.75 7.70 -5.51
CA ARG A 275 22.12 7.95 -5.02
C ARG A 275 22.69 6.72 -4.31
N VAL A 276 21.89 6.07 -3.48
CA VAL A 276 22.29 4.88 -2.71
C VAL A 276 22.57 3.73 -3.67
N VAL A 277 21.65 3.45 -4.61
CA VAL A 277 21.82 2.39 -5.63
C VAL A 277 23.04 2.65 -6.50
N ARG A 278 23.28 3.89 -6.95
CA ARG A 278 24.46 4.23 -7.76
C ARG A 278 25.79 4.05 -7.02
N ARG A 279 25.83 4.33 -5.71
CA ARG A 279 27.07 4.24 -4.92
C ARG A 279 27.37 2.83 -4.43
N LEU A 280 26.36 2.13 -3.93
CA LEU A 280 26.54 0.82 -3.30
C LEU A 280 26.33 -0.34 -4.28
N GLY A 281 25.56 -0.16 -5.35
CA GLY A 281 24.97 -1.19 -6.16
C GLY A 281 23.58 -1.56 -5.65
N SER A 282 22.72 -2.12 -6.52
CA SER A 282 21.31 -2.38 -6.20
C SER A 282 21.13 -3.50 -5.15
N ALA A 283 21.96 -4.55 -5.17
CA ALA A 283 21.91 -5.63 -4.18
C ALA A 283 22.35 -5.16 -2.79
N ARG A 284 23.47 -4.44 -2.70
CA ARG A 284 23.95 -3.88 -1.42
C ARG A 284 23.03 -2.78 -0.89
N ALA A 285 22.37 -2.04 -1.78
CA ALA A 285 21.34 -1.08 -1.39
C ALA A 285 20.13 -1.78 -0.74
N CYS A 286 19.71 -2.95 -1.24
CA CYS A 286 18.70 -3.78 -0.59
C CYS A 286 19.13 -4.20 0.82
N VAL A 287 20.36 -4.72 0.98
CA VAL A 287 20.90 -5.11 2.30
C VAL A 287 20.90 -3.91 3.27
N ALA A 288 21.49 -2.79 2.86
CA ALA A 288 21.59 -1.61 3.70
C ALA A 288 20.22 -1.06 4.10
N SER A 289 19.27 -1.02 3.16
CA SER A 289 17.92 -0.52 3.42
C SER A 289 17.11 -1.45 4.33
N SER A 290 17.26 -2.77 4.22
CA SER A 290 16.66 -3.74 5.16
C SER A 290 17.20 -3.55 6.58
N ILE A 291 18.51 -3.36 6.73
CA ILE A 291 19.13 -3.08 8.05
C ILE A 291 18.61 -1.75 8.62
N VAL A 292 18.54 -0.70 7.81
CA VAL A 292 18.03 0.61 8.25
C VAL A 292 16.56 0.51 8.67
N SER A 293 15.72 -0.21 7.91
CA SER A 293 14.32 -0.44 8.27
C SER A 293 14.21 -1.24 9.57
N PHE A 294 15.00 -2.29 9.74
CA PHE A 294 15.03 -3.09 10.96
C PHE A 294 15.40 -2.26 12.18
N VAL A 295 16.50 -1.49 12.11
CA VAL A 295 16.92 -0.56 13.19
C VAL A 295 15.84 0.47 13.45
N GLY A 296 15.25 1.06 12.41
CA GLY A 296 14.12 1.99 12.54
C GLY A 296 12.94 1.37 13.29
N GLY A 297 12.56 0.14 12.94
CA GLY A 297 11.50 -0.61 13.62
C GLY A 297 11.78 -0.80 15.13
N LEU A 298 13.02 -1.13 15.49
CA LEU A 298 13.44 -1.30 16.89
C LEU A 298 13.40 0.01 17.69
N LEU A 299 13.61 1.17 17.06
CA LEU A 299 13.56 2.46 17.75
C LEU A 299 12.13 2.86 18.15
N ILE A 300 11.11 2.47 17.38
CA ILE A 300 9.72 2.90 17.57
C ILE A 300 9.19 2.72 19.00
N PRO A 301 9.35 1.56 19.67
CA PRO A 301 8.83 1.34 21.02
C PRO A 301 9.72 1.87 22.15
N ILE A 302 10.82 2.57 21.84
CA ILE A 302 11.81 3.01 22.84
C ILE A 302 11.36 4.31 23.52
N GLY A 303 11.65 4.42 24.83
CA GLY A 303 11.49 5.64 25.59
C GLY A 303 10.12 5.79 26.25
N ASN A 304 9.96 6.92 26.97
CA ASN A 304 8.74 7.35 27.63
C ASN A 304 8.57 8.86 27.45
N GLY A 305 7.35 9.36 27.59
CA GLY A 305 7.04 10.79 27.46
C GLY A 305 7.47 11.33 26.09
N TRP A 306 8.00 12.56 26.04
CA TRP A 306 8.43 13.21 24.82
C TRP A 306 9.58 12.50 24.08
N VAL A 307 10.44 11.77 24.84
CA VAL A 307 11.54 10.98 24.25
C VAL A 307 10.99 9.83 23.40
N ALA A 308 9.89 9.20 23.84
CA ALA A 308 9.23 8.17 23.04
C ALA A 308 8.68 8.74 21.71
N TRP A 309 8.15 9.96 21.70
CA TRP A 309 7.70 10.60 20.46
C TRP A 309 8.85 10.83 19.48
N LEU A 310 10.01 11.26 19.99
CA LEU A 310 11.20 11.45 19.16
C LEU A 310 11.69 10.13 18.54
N PHE A 311 11.79 9.06 19.37
CA PHE A 311 12.19 7.74 18.88
C PHE A 311 11.16 7.14 17.94
N PHE A 312 9.86 7.31 18.20
CA PHE A 312 8.80 6.91 17.29
C PHE A 312 8.93 7.59 15.93
N ALA A 313 9.07 8.92 15.90
CA ALA A 313 9.20 9.67 14.66
C ALA A 313 10.47 9.29 13.89
N LEU A 314 11.62 9.23 14.56
CA LEU A 314 12.89 8.85 13.95
C LEU A 314 12.86 7.42 13.43
N GLY A 315 12.34 6.49 14.25
CA GLY A 315 12.19 5.09 13.88
C GLY A 315 11.29 4.92 12.66
N ASN A 316 10.17 5.64 12.61
CA ASN A 316 9.24 5.59 11.49
C ASN A 316 9.83 6.18 10.21
N VAL A 317 10.59 7.30 10.31
CA VAL A 317 11.35 7.87 9.18
C VAL A 317 12.36 6.88 8.62
N LEU A 318 13.15 6.23 9.48
CA LEU A 318 14.15 5.25 9.06
C LEU A 318 13.51 4.01 8.45
N PHE A 319 12.48 3.49 9.10
CA PHE A 319 11.74 2.32 8.63
C PHE A 319 11.16 2.57 7.23
N ALA A 320 10.36 3.61 7.07
CA ALA A 320 9.71 3.93 5.81
C ALA A 320 10.70 4.30 4.70
N GLY A 321 11.76 5.04 5.04
CA GLY A 321 12.83 5.38 4.10
C GLY A 321 13.55 4.15 3.55
N GLY A 322 13.88 3.20 4.42
CA GLY A 322 14.48 1.93 4.01
C GLY A 322 13.53 1.09 3.16
N VAL A 323 12.27 0.96 3.56
CA VAL A 323 11.24 0.24 2.79
C VAL A 323 11.11 0.80 1.37
N VAL A 324 11.13 2.12 1.20
CA VAL A 324 11.02 2.75 -0.12
C VAL A 324 12.25 2.49 -0.99
N ILE A 325 13.46 2.56 -0.42
CA ILE A 325 14.71 2.24 -1.15
C ILE A 325 14.68 0.79 -1.62
N PHE A 326 14.37 -0.16 -0.73
CA PHE A 326 14.24 -1.59 -1.04
C PHE A 326 13.19 -1.84 -2.14
N SER A 327 11.99 -1.29 -1.96
CA SER A 327 10.88 -1.44 -2.90
C SER A 327 11.22 -0.90 -4.29
N THR A 328 11.89 0.25 -4.37
CA THR A 328 12.29 0.87 -5.64
C THR A 328 13.35 0.04 -6.34
N ALA A 329 14.40 -0.38 -5.64
CA ALA A 329 15.49 -1.19 -6.21
C ALA A 329 14.97 -2.54 -6.76
N THR A 330 14.17 -3.25 -5.95
CA THR A 330 13.62 -4.56 -6.35
C THR A 330 12.55 -4.45 -7.44
N ARG A 331 11.78 -3.36 -7.48
CA ARG A 331 10.82 -3.09 -8.57
C ARG A 331 11.55 -2.85 -9.89
N THR A 332 12.57 -2.01 -9.87
CA THR A 332 13.39 -1.72 -11.06
C THR A 332 14.03 -2.99 -11.60
N TYR A 333 14.60 -3.81 -10.72
CA TYR A 333 15.18 -5.11 -11.12
C TYR A 333 14.14 -6.01 -11.79
N ARG A 334 12.95 -6.17 -11.20
CA ARG A 334 11.87 -6.98 -11.81
C ARG A 334 11.47 -6.47 -13.19
N GLN A 335 11.43 -5.15 -13.38
CA GLN A 335 11.09 -4.54 -14.67
C GLN A 335 12.15 -4.80 -15.73
N GLN A 336 13.43 -4.88 -15.35
CA GLN A 336 14.56 -5.11 -16.27
C GLN A 336 14.78 -6.60 -16.56
N ALA A 337 14.66 -7.45 -15.53
CA ALA A 337 14.98 -8.87 -15.62
C ALA A 337 13.81 -9.76 -16.09
N SER A 338 12.56 -9.24 -16.09
CA SER A 338 11.42 -10.05 -16.53
C SER A 338 11.18 -9.90 -18.03
N PRO A 339 10.94 -11.02 -18.76
CA PRO A 339 10.45 -10.95 -20.14
C PRO A 339 9.17 -10.12 -20.22
N PRO A 340 8.95 -9.32 -21.30
CA PRO A 340 7.78 -8.44 -21.44
C PRO A 340 6.45 -9.17 -21.23
N GLU A 341 6.32 -10.41 -21.70
CA GLU A 341 5.12 -11.25 -21.60
C GLU A 341 4.85 -11.72 -20.17
N MET A 342 5.92 -11.82 -19.34
CA MET A 342 5.85 -12.30 -17.95
C MET A 342 5.76 -11.15 -16.93
N LEU A 343 6.15 -9.92 -17.31
CA LEU A 343 6.28 -8.80 -16.38
C LEU A 343 5.01 -8.56 -15.56
N SER A 344 3.85 -8.53 -16.20
CA SER A 344 2.58 -8.31 -15.52
C SER A 344 2.26 -9.42 -14.51
N ARG A 345 2.57 -10.68 -14.84
CA ARG A 345 2.37 -11.86 -13.98
C ARG A 345 3.33 -11.84 -12.79
N VAL A 346 4.59 -11.50 -13.03
CA VAL A 346 5.62 -11.33 -11.98
C VAL A 346 5.20 -10.24 -10.99
N MET A 347 4.83 -9.06 -11.50
CA MET A 347 4.42 -7.93 -10.66
C MET A 347 3.16 -8.24 -9.84
N ALA A 348 2.17 -8.90 -10.45
CA ALA A 348 0.95 -9.33 -9.77
C ALA A 348 1.24 -10.37 -8.67
N THR A 349 2.06 -11.37 -8.97
CA THR A 349 2.44 -12.42 -8.01
C THR A 349 3.14 -11.84 -6.80
N VAL A 350 4.18 -11.02 -7.03
CA VAL A 350 4.93 -10.40 -5.92
C VAL A 350 4.02 -9.49 -5.09
N ARG A 351 3.17 -8.69 -5.74
CA ARG A 351 2.24 -7.80 -5.02
C ARG A 351 1.22 -8.59 -4.19
N PHE A 352 0.64 -9.64 -4.76
CA PHE A 352 -0.33 -10.47 -4.05
C PHE A 352 0.26 -11.12 -2.81
N VAL A 353 1.43 -11.75 -2.94
CA VAL A 353 2.09 -12.44 -1.81
C VAL A 353 2.55 -11.44 -0.76
N SER A 354 3.24 -10.37 -1.16
CA SER A 354 3.81 -9.43 -0.21
C SER A 354 2.74 -8.58 0.49
N TRP A 355 1.73 -8.10 -0.22
CA TRP A 355 0.66 -7.29 0.39
C TRP A 355 -0.35 -8.14 1.16
N GLY A 356 -0.52 -9.41 0.77
CA GLY A 356 -1.32 -10.37 1.53
C GLY A 356 -0.81 -10.63 2.95
N ALA A 357 0.44 -10.31 3.24
CA ALA A 357 1.00 -10.41 4.58
C ALA A 357 0.51 -9.29 5.53
N ILE A 358 0.08 -8.13 5.00
CA ILE A 358 -0.36 -6.99 5.82
C ILE A 358 -1.55 -7.35 6.72
N PRO A 359 -2.68 -7.87 6.20
CA PRO A 359 -3.81 -8.25 7.06
C PRO A 359 -3.46 -9.33 8.07
N VAL A 360 -2.59 -10.28 7.70
CA VAL A 360 -2.13 -11.34 8.61
C VAL A 360 -1.28 -10.74 9.73
N GLY A 361 -0.34 -9.84 9.40
CA GLY A 361 0.48 -9.12 10.37
C GLY A 361 -0.36 -8.31 11.35
N GLY A 362 -1.37 -7.59 10.87
CA GLY A 362 -2.28 -6.83 11.71
C GLY A 362 -3.09 -7.68 12.68
N LEU A 363 -3.66 -8.80 12.21
CA LEU A 363 -4.39 -9.74 13.07
C LEU A 363 -3.51 -10.36 14.14
N VAL A 364 -2.35 -10.89 13.76
CA VAL A 364 -1.42 -11.52 14.69
C VAL A 364 -0.90 -10.51 15.71
N ALA A 365 -0.61 -9.27 15.28
CA ALA A 365 -0.19 -8.20 16.17
C ALA A 365 -1.28 -7.80 17.17
N GLY A 366 -2.52 -7.66 16.72
CA GLY A 366 -3.66 -7.41 17.58
C GLY A 366 -3.83 -8.51 18.63
N LEU A 367 -3.70 -9.79 18.21
CA LEU A 367 -3.79 -10.93 19.11
C LEU A 367 -2.64 -10.93 20.15
N VAL A 368 -1.40 -10.77 19.72
CA VAL A 368 -0.22 -10.72 20.62
C VAL A 368 -0.36 -9.56 21.61
N ALA A 369 -0.82 -8.39 21.14
CA ALA A 369 -1.00 -7.22 22.00
C ALA A 369 -2.07 -7.41 23.09
N THR A 370 -3.00 -8.37 22.96
CA THR A 370 -3.95 -8.69 24.04
C THR A 370 -3.26 -9.30 25.26
N TRP A 371 -2.11 -9.94 25.06
CA TRP A 371 -1.38 -10.62 26.15
C TRP A 371 -0.24 -9.76 26.71
N VAL A 372 0.48 -9.06 25.82
CA VAL A 372 1.71 -8.37 26.24
C VAL A 372 1.59 -6.83 26.18
N GLY A 373 0.48 -6.30 25.72
CA GLY A 373 0.29 -4.85 25.49
C GLY A 373 0.90 -4.38 24.17
N ALA A 374 0.52 -3.15 23.74
CA ALA A 374 0.89 -2.64 22.42
C ALA A 374 2.40 -2.40 22.27
N ARG A 375 3.05 -1.86 23.30
CA ARG A 375 4.50 -1.61 23.32
C ARG A 375 5.32 -2.88 23.09
N TRP A 376 5.07 -3.94 23.90
CA TRP A 376 5.82 -5.18 23.78
C TRP A 376 5.50 -5.95 22.49
N ALA A 377 4.26 -5.85 22.01
CA ALA A 377 3.92 -6.37 20.70
C ALA A 377 4.74 -5.67 19.59
N LEU A 378 4.88 -4.33 19.63
CA LEU A 378 5.75 -3.59 18.70
C LEU A 378 7.21 -4.05 18.77
N VAL A 379 7.76 -4.30 19.99
CA VAL A 379 9.12 -4.86 20.16
C VAL A 379 9.24 -6.23 19.49
N ILE A 380 8.27 -7.12 19.72
CA ILE A 380 8.26 -8.47 19.12
C ILE A 380 8.23 -8.38 17.59
N PHE A 381 7.32 -7.57 17.02
CA PHE A 381 7.22 -7.43 15.56
C PHE A 381 8.41 -6.71 14.95
N ALA A 382 9.01 -5.75 15.65
CA ALA A 382 10.28 -5.15 15.22
C ALA A 382 11.40 -6.21 15.19
N ALA A 383 11.48 -7.09 16.20
CA ALA A 383 12.44 -8.20 16.22
C ALA A 383 12.18 -9.21 15.07
N VAL A 384 10.90 -9.49 14.72
CA VAL A 384 10.54 -10.30 13.55
C VAL A 384 11.10 -9.69 12.25
N GLY A 385 11.29 -8.38 12.19
CA GLY A 385 11.96 -7.69 11.08
C GLY A 385 13.37 -8.20 10.79
N VAL A 386 14.03 -8.90 11.73
CA VAL A 386 15.32 -9.57 11.47
C VAL A 386 15.21 -10.63 10.36
N ILE A 387 14.01 -11.19 10.14
CA ILE A 387 13.75 -12.19 9.09
C ILE A 387 14.00 -11.57 7.70
N ASP A 388 13.56 -10.33 7.49
CA ASP A 388 13.86 -9.61 6.26
C ASP A 388 15.36 -9.48 6.03
N VAL A 389 16.10 -9.00 7.04
CA VAL A 389 17.55 -8.85 6.98
C VAL A 389 18.25 -10.20 6.73
N ALA A 390 17.79 -11.26 7.42
CA ALA A 390 18.33 -12.60 7.26
C ALA A 390 18.08 -13.14 5.84
N ILE A 391 16.86 -12.98 5.29
CA ILE A 391 16.55 -13.40 3.92
C ILE A 391 17.50 -12.73 2.92
N VAL A 392 17.70 -11.41 3.04
CA VAL A 392 18.53 -10.67 2.10
C VAL A 392 20.01 -11.05 2.25
N LEU A 393 20.53 -11.15 3.49
CA LEU A 393 21.94 -11.47 3.76
C LEU A 393 22.29 -12.92 3.43
N LEU A 394 21.42 -13.88 3.75
CA LEU A 394 21.70 -15.31 3.55
C LEU A 394 21.38 -15.81 2.13
N SER A 395 20.66 -14.99 1.36
CA SER A 395 20.41 -15.28 -0.06
C SER A 395 21.59 -14.82 -0.95
N ARG A 396 21.50 -15.14 -2.24
CA ARG A 396 22.47 -14.65 -3.23
C ARG A 396 22.57 -13.12 -3.27
N ILE A 397 21.53 -12.39 -2.88
CA ILE A 397 21.54 -10.92 -2.83
C ILE A 397 22.68 -10.40 -1.95
N GLY A 398 22.94 -11.07 -0.80
CA GLY A 398 24.01 -10.66 0.12
C GLY A 398 25.41 -10.74 -0.44
N THR A 399 25.65 -11.54 -1.49
CA THR A 399 26.96 -11.71 -2.13
C THR A 399 27.17 -10.83 -3.35
N LEU A 400 26.08 -10.29 -3.94
CA LEU A 400 26.11 -9.49 -5.15
C LEU A 400 26.40 -8.00 -4.84
N ARG A 401 26.92 -7.27 -5.83
CA ARG A 401 26.92 -5.81 -5.82
C ARG A 401 25.62 -5.27 -6.41
N ASP A 402 25.28 -5.74 -7.59
CA ASP A 402 24.06 -5.40 -8.30
C ASP A 402 23.15 -6.63 -8.45
N LEU A 403 21.85 -6.43 -8.42
CA LEU A 403 20.86 -7.52 -8.56
C LEU A 403 20.93 -8.18 -9.96
N THR A 404 21.55 -7.52 -10.92
CA THR A 404 21.77 -7.99 -12.29
C THR A 404 23.08 -8.78 -12.47
N ASP A 405 23.94 -8.86 -11.44
CA ASP A 405 25.24 -9.54 -11.50
C ASP A 405 25.13 -11.09 -11.48
N LEU A 406 23.96 -11.63 -11.82
CA LEU A 406 23.80 -13.07 -12.00
C LEU A 406 24.42 -13.50 -13.32
N ASP A 407 25.28 -14.52 -13.27
CA ASP A 407 25.75 -15.19 -14.47
C ASP A 407 24.57 -15.72 -15.28
N GLU A 408 24.65 -15.65 -16.61
CA GLU A 408 23.60 -16.14 -17.53
C GLU A 408 23.29 -17.65 -17.34
N THR A 409 24.18 -18.41 -16.74
CA THR A 409 24.03 -19.83 -16.41
C THR A 409 23.00 -20.09 -15.29
N ASP A 410 22.71 -19.10 -14.43
CA ASP A 410 21.81 -19.20 -13.29
C ASP A 410 20.40 -18.65 -13.59
N SER A 411 20.17 -18.08 -14.75
CA SER A 411 18.85 -17.63 -15.18
C SER A 411 17.97 -18.83 -15.51
N PRO A 412 16.74 -18.94 -14.97
CA PRO A 412 15.85 -20.05 -15.32
C PRO A 412 15.64 -20.06 -16.83
N ALA A 413 15.86 -21.20 -17.47
CA ALA A 413 15.65 -21.39 -18.91
C ALA A 413 14.26 -20.90 -19.31
N PRO A 414 14.10 -20.23 -20.47
CA PRO A 414 12.80 -19.77 -20.93
C PRO A 414 11.84 -20.97 -21.01
N LEU A 415 10.65 -20.82 -20.46
CA LEU A 415 9.63 -21.87 -20.31
C LEU A 415 9.20 -22.52 -21.65
N ASN A 416 9.65 -21.99 -22.79
CA ASN A 416 9.29 -22.44 -24.14
C ASN A 416 10.42 -23.11 -24.94
N ALA A 417 11.55 -23.48 -24.33
CA ALA A 417 12.64 -24.15 -25.08
C ALA A 417 12.22 -25.53 -25.66
N ASN A 418 11.05 -26.07 -25.29
CA ASN A 418 10.58 -27.37 -25.80
C ASN A 418 9.44 -27.28 -26.82
N ALA A 419 9.07 -26.09 -27.31
CA ALA A 419 7.96 -25.96 -28.28
C ALA A 419 8.43 -25.99 -29.73
N ASP A 420 9.73 -25.77 -30.02
CA ASP A 420 10.30 -25.67 -31.36
C ASP A 420 11.33 -26.78 -31.70
N ALA A 421 11.17 -27.97 -31.19
CA ALA A 421 11.86 -29.13 -31.77
C ALA A 421 11.13 -29.46 -33.10
N PRO A 422 11.80 -29.31 -34.29
CA PRO A 422 11.19 -29.71 -35.54
C PRO A 422 10.94 -31.22 -35.48
N ARG A 423 9.66 -31.62 -35.57
CA ARG A 423 9.31 -33.01 -35.86
C ARG A 423 9.90 -33.31 -37.24
N SER A 424 11.11 -33.86 -37.25
CA SER A 424 11.70 -34.44 -38.45
C SER A 424 10.78 -35.54 -38.97
N ALA A 425 10.31 -35.35 -40.18
CA ALA A 425 9.52 -36.29 -40.96
C ALA A 425 10.15 -37.71 -40.95
N GLN A 426 9.33 -38.71 -40.67
CA GLN A 426 9.40 -40.04 -41.27
C GLN A 426 8.02 -40.36 -41.87
#